data_6e26fa56e7829f7a844b10dc76724961
#
_entry.id   6e26fa56e7829f7a844b10dc76724961
#
_cell.length_a   1.000
_cell.length_b   1.000
_cell.length_c   1.000
_cell.angle_alpha   90.00
_cell.angle_beta   90.00
_cell.angle_gamma   90.00
#
_symmetry.space_group_name_H-M   'P 1'
#
loop_
_entity.id
_entity.type
_entity.pdbx_description
1 polymer ?
#
loop_
_entity_poly.entity_id
_entity_poly.type
_entity_poly.pdbx_seq_one_letter_code
_entity_poly.pdbx_strand_id
1 'polypeptide(L)'
;MAHSFADNSSRTFFVSWPPGGVLALWTYGVHHLEDLALDQLLQHFYRDIVGPYWPPERRLVESGYRTIAFPFEEVTSPAFAMTTDWRLPELLGYLRTWSATTRCREATGRDPVGALAPEVEALWGPMDRARRVTWPLALRVGRRP
;
A
#
# COMPACT_ATOMS: atom_id res chain seq x y z
N MET A 1 11.75 10.04 -29.17
CA MET A 1 11.56 11.06 -28.12
C MET A 1 12.00 10.48 -26.80
N ALA A 2 12.88 11.15 -26.08
CA ALA A 2 13.29 10.74 -24.73
C ALA A 2 12.35 11.39 -23.71
N HIS A 3 11.77 10.60 -22.81
CA HIS A 3 10.95 11.12 -21.72
C HIS A 3 11.79 11.10 -20.43
N SER A 4 11.78 12.22 -19.72
CA SER A 4 12.51 12.41 -18.46
C SER A 4 11.60 12.07 -17.30
N PHE A 5 12.02 11.14 -16.45
CA PHE A 5 11.45 10.91 -15.14
C PHE A 5 12.41 11.51 -14.11
N ALA A 6 11.94 12.52 -13.37
CA ALA A 6 12.70 13.06 -12.26
C ALA A 6 12.41 12.23 -11.00
N ASP A 7 13.43 11.59 -10.46
CA ASP A 7 13.37 11.07 -9.10
C ASP A 7 13.86 12.15 -8.12
N ASN A 8 13.54 11.97 -6.86
CA ASN A 8 13.87 12.94 -5.79
C ASN A 8 15.39 13.01 -5.47
N SER A 9 16.23 12.28 -6.20
CA SER A 9 17.69 12.23 -6.03
C SER A 9 18.45 13.05 -7.09
N SER A 10 17.78 13.92 -7.83
CA SER A 10 18.38 14.78 -8.88
C SER A 10 19.03 14.02 -10.05
N ARG A 11 18.72 12.73 -10.21
CA ARG A 11 19.15 11.97 -11.38
C ARG A 11 18.01 11.88 -12.39
N THR A 12 18.18 12.54 -13.52
CA THR A 12 17.28 12.42 -14.66
C THR A 12 17.68 11.20 -15.47
N PHE A 13 16.83 10.20 -15.51
CA PHE A 13 17.01 9.03 -16.36
C PHE A 13 16.32 9.27 -17.71
N PHE A 14 17.07 9.21 -18.79
CA PHE A 14 16.51 9.20 -20.14
C PHE A 14 16.27 7.75 -20.55
N VAL A 15 15.00 7.35 -20.62
CA VAL A 15 14.63 6.04 -21.14
C VAL A 15 14.15 6.19 -22.57
N SER A 16 14.87 5.56 -23.50
CA SER A 16 14.42 5.45 -24.89
C SER A 16 13.57 4.16 -25.01
N TRP A 17 12.27 4.35 -25.22
CA TRP A 17 11.34 3.26 -25.39
C TRP A 17 11.11 2.99 -26.88
N PRO A 18 11.21 1.73 -27.37
CA PRO A 18 10.93 1.44 -28.78
C PRO A 18 9.43 1.65 -29.10
N PRO A 19 9.08 1.95 -30.37
CA PRO A 19 7.68 1.92 -30.80
C PRO A 19 7.01 0.59 -30.45
N GLY A 20 5.75 0.63 -29.99
CA GLY A 20 5.04 -0.53 -29.51
C GLY A 20 5.43 -1.00 -28.08
N GLY A 21 6.43 -0.36 -27.46
CA GLY A 21 6.83 -0.65 -26.08
C GLY A 21 5.73 -0.38 -25.08
N VAL A 22 5.68 -1.17 -24.00
CA VAL A 22 4.66 -1.09 -22.95
C VAL A 22 5.28 -0.58 -21.66
N LEU A 23 4.64 0.41 -21.03
CA LEU A 23 4.91 0.85 -19.67
C LEU A 23 3.78 0.41 -18.76
N ALA A 24 4.11 -0.25 -17.66
CA ALA A 24 3.15 -0.61 -16.62
C ALA A 24 3.63 -0.07 -15.27
N LEU A 25 2.74 0.62 -14.57
CA LEU A 25 2.91 1.03 -13.18
C LEU A 25 1.84 0.31 -12.35
N TRP A 26 2.26 -0.35 -11.27
CA TRP A 26 1.31 -0.99 -10.37
C TRP A 26 1.71 -0.76 -8.91
N THR A 27 0.69 -0.73 -8.06
CA THR A 27 0.85 -0.72 -6.62
C THR A 27 -0.33 -1.42 -5.97
N TYR A 28 -0.17 -1.86 -4.73
CA TYR A 28 -1.30 -2.32 -3.93
C TYR A 28 -1.70 -1.25 -2.91
N GLY A 29 -2.99 -1.11 -2.71
CA GLY A 29 -3.58 -0.18 -1.76
C GLY A 29 -3.52 -0.67 -0.32
N VAL A 30 -4.30 -0.02 0.54
CA VAL A 30 -4.48 -0.45 1.93
C VAL A 30 -5.26 -1.76 1.95
N HIS A 31 -4.89 -2.66 2.85
CA HIS A 31 -5.57 -3.94 3.00
C HIS A 31 -6.98 -3.77 3.59
N HIS A 32 -7.82 -4.75 3.30
CA HIS A 32 -9.17 -4.88 3.82
C HIS A 32 -9.43 -6.29 4.36
N LEU A 33 -10.26 -6.37 5.38
CA LEU A 33 -10.80 -7.61 5.90
C LEU A 33 -12.31 -7.67 5.66
N GLU A 34 -12.86 -8.89 5.54
CA GLU A 34 -14.31 -9.10 5.37
C GLU A 34 -15.11 -8.74 6.63
N ASP A 35 -14.49 -8.91 7.81
CA ASP A 35 -15.09 -8.51 9.08
C ASP A 35 -15.03 -6.98 9.23
N LEU A 36 -16.20 -6.35 9.20
CA LEU A 36 -16.31 -4.89 9.18
C LEU A 36 -15.70 -4.22 10.41
N ALA A 37 -15.86 -4.82 11.59
CA ALA A 37 -15.35 -4.23 12.83
C ALA A 37 -13.81 -4.26 12.85
N LEU A 38 -13.23 -5.39 12.44
CA LEU A 38 -11.78 -5.51 12.28
C LEU A 38 -11.26 -4.55 11.20
N ASP A 39 -11.93 -4.48 10.05
CA ASP A 39 -11.51 -3.57 8.97
C ASP A 39 -11.52 -2.13 9.44
N GLN A 40 -12.59 -1.68 10.09
CA GLN A 40 -12.69 -0.32 10.61
C GLN A 40 -11.60 -0.01 11.65
N LEU A 41 -11.30 -0.94 12.56
CA LEU A 41 -10.23 -0.79 13.55
C LEU A 41 -8.87 -0.64 12.87
N LEU A 42 -8.57 -1.46 11.86
CA LEU A 42 -7.30 -1.40 11.13
C LEU A 42 -7.20 -0.16 10.24
N GLN A 43 -8.30 0.30 9.64
CA GLN A 43 -8.34 1.58 8.90
C GLN A 43 -8.13 2.77 9.84
N HIS A 44 -8.68 2.75 11.05
CA HIS A 44 -8.40 3.75 12.07
C HIS A 44 -6.92 3.76 12.45
N PHE A 45 -6.35 2.58 12.72
CA PHE A 45 -4.92 2.45 13.00
C PHE A 45 -4.05 3.02 11.87
N TYR A 46 -4.36 2.68 10.62
CA TYR A 46 -3.65 3.15 9.45
C TYR A 46 -3.68 4.67 9.28
N ARG A 47 -4.86 5.29 9.44
CA ARG A 47 -5.08 6.71 9.14
C ARG A 47 -4.77 7.63 10.31
N ASP A 48 -5.17 7.22 11.51
CA ASP A 48 -5.23 8.13 12.64
C ASP A 48 -4.08 7.88 13.64
N ILE A 49 -3.69 6.63 13.85
CA ILE A 49 -2.62 6.28 14.80
C ILE A 49 -1.24 6.42 14.15
N VAL A 50 -1.01 5.72 13.05
CA VAL A 50 0.29 5.76 12.34
C VAL A 50 0.28 6.72 11.15
N GLY A 51 -0.87 7.26 10.80
CA GLY A 51 -1.07 8.16 9.66
C GLY A 51 -0.09 9.34 9.60
N PRO A 52 0.14 10.08 10.70
CA PRO A 52 1.09 11.20 10.73
C PRO A 52 2.53 10.82 10.44
N TYR A 53 2.86 9.53 10.51
CA TYR A 53 4.22 9.01 10.34
C TYR A 53 4.49 8.40 8.96
N TRP A 54 3.49 8.34 8.07
CA TRP A 54 3.72 7.96 6.69
C TRP A 54 4.59 8.98 5.97
N PRO A 55 5.52 8.54 5.10
CA PRO A 55 6.24 9.47 4.24
C PRO A 55 5.28 10.15 3.26
N PRO A 56 5.56 11.40 2.84
CA PRO A 56 4.69 12.15 1.91
C PRO A 56 4.39 11.39 0.61
N GLU A 57 5.33 10.58 0.14
CA GLU A 57 5.23 9.75 -1.07
C GLU A 57 4.16 8.66 -0.96
N ARG A 58 3.70 8.35 0.27
CA ARG A 58 2.60 7.39 0.48
C ARG A 58 1.33 7.81 -0.26
N ARG A 59 1.10 9.10 -0.46
CA ARG A 59 -0.03 9.62 -1.23
C ARG A 59 -0.04 9.14 -2.69
N LEU A 60 1.13 8.90 -3.29
CA LEU A 60 1.23 8.33 -4.64
C LEU A 60 0.66 6.92 -4.69
N VAL A 61 0.98 6.11 -3.68
CA VAL A 61 0.45 4.74 -3.55
C VAL A 61 -1.07 4.77 -3.31
N GLU A 62 -1.54 5.61 -2.38
CA GLU A 62 -2.96 5.75 -2.05
C GLU A 62 -3.80 6.22 -3.23
N SER A 63 -3.23 7.09 -4.08
CA SER A 63 -3.87 7.53 -5.34
C SER A 63 -3.79 6.49 -6.46
N GLY A 64 -3.14 5.33 -6.25
CA GLY A 64 -2.90 4.34 -7.29
C GLY A 64 -2.05 4.90 -8.42
N TYR A 65 -1.10 5.79 -8.10
CA TYR A 65 -0.24 6.50 -9.04
C TYR A 65 -0.96 7.42 -10.04
N ARG A 66 -2.24 7.74 -9.83
CA ARG A 66 -3.02 8.58 -10.75
C ARG A 66 -2.48 10.00 -10.88
N THR A 67 -1.79 10.49 -9.87
CA THR A 67 -1.19 11.84 -9.86
C THR A 67 0.17 11.90 -10.57
N ILE A 68 0.74 10.76 -10.94
CA ILE A 68 1.98 10.70 -11.72
C ILE A 68 1.64 10.95 -13.19
N ALA A 69 2.38 11.87 -13.83
CA ALA A 69 2.26 12.09 -15.26
C ALA A 69 2.58 10.78 -16.01
N PHE A 70 1.66 10.36 -16.88
CA PHE A 70 1.82 9.13 -17.64
C PHE A 70 2.07 9.48 -19.11
N PRO A 71 3.20 9.04 -19.70
CA PRO A 71 3.65 9.55 -20.99
C PRO A 71 2.96 8.93 -22.21
N PHE A 72 2.14 7.91 -22.00
CA PHE A 72 1.47 7.18 -23.06
C PHE A 72 -0.05 7.18 -22.88
N GLU A 73 -0.78 6.92 -23.96
CA GLU A 73 -2.20 6.65 -23.87
C GLU A 73 -2.44 5.40 -23.03
N GLU A 74 -3.27 5.55 -21.99
CA GLU A 74 -3.55 4.45 -21.07
C GLU A 74 -4.50 3.45 -21.69
N VAL A 75 -4.17 2.17 -21.53
CA VAL A 75 -5.01 1.05 -21.91
C VAL A 75 -5.89 0.67 -20.71
N THR A 76 -7.17 0.44 -20.94
CA THR A 76 -8.08 -0.03 -19.90
C THR A 76 -7.61 -1.40 -19.38
N SER A 77 -7.43 -1.48 -18.08
CA SER A 77 -7.04 -2.72 -17.39
C SER A 77 -8.20 -3.22 -16.51
N PRO A 78 -8.35 -4.54 -16.33
CA PRO A 78 -9.31 -5.07 -15.37
C PRO A 78 -8.89 -4.72 -13.93
N ALA A 79 -9.83 -4.85 -12.99
CA ALA A 79 -9.55 -4.73 -11.58
C ALA A 79 -8.82 -5.99 -11.08
N PHE A 80 -7.75 -5.80 -10.31
CA PHE A 80 -7.00 -6.87 -9.68
C PHE A 80 -6.98 -6.68 -8.16
N ALA A 81 -6.83 -7.78 -7.44
CA ALA A 81 -6.57 -7.79 -6.02
C ALA A 81 -5.61 -8.92 -5.66
N MET A 82 -4.80 -8.68 -4.64
CA MET A 82 -4.06 -9.75 -3.95
C MET A 82 -4.89 -10.19 -2.76
N THR A 83 -4.92 -11.50 -2.51
CA THR A 83 -5.57 -12.08 -1.34
C THR A 83 -4.67 -13.10 -0.67
N THR A 84 -4.77 -13.18 0.64
CA THR A 84 -4.15 -14.24 1.42
C THR A 84 -5.00 -14.52 2.65
N ASP A 85 -4.87 -15.71 3.22
CA ASP A 85 -5.50 -16.07 4.47
C ASP A 85 -4.43 -16.03 5.58
N TRP A 86 -4.57 -15.12 6.52
CA TRP A 86 -3.66 -14.93 7.65
C TRP A 86 -4.29 -15.30 8.97
N ARG A 87 -3.44 -15.81 9.86
CA ARG A 87 -3.73 -15.88 11.29
C ARG A 87 -3.34 -14.57 11.96
N LEU A 88 -3.81 -14.38 13.19
CA LEU A 88 -3.55 -13.14 13.92
C LEU A 88 -2.07 -12.76 14.05
N PRO A 89 -1.13 -13.68 14.38
CA PRO A 89 0.29 -13.32 14.46
C PRO A 89 0.87 -12.79 13.13
N GLU A 90 0.38 -13.30 11.99
CA GLU A 90 0.82 -12.87 10.67
C GLU A 90 0.36 -11.45 10.36
N LEU A 91 -0.89 -11.12 10.70
CA LEU A 91 -1.39 -9.75 10.57
C LEU A 91 -0.59 -8.77 11.45
N LEU A 92 -0.42 -9.08 12.74
CA LEU A 92 0.33 -8.20 13.64
C LEU A 92 1.79 -8.06 13.20
N GLY A 93 2.39 -9.13 12.69
CA GLY A 93 3.72 -9.12 12.08
C GLY A 93 3.78 -8.16 10.89
N TYR A 94 2.81 -8.23 9.99
CA TYR A 94 2.71 -7.34 8.84
C TYR A 94 2.59 -5.86 9.24
N LEU A 95 1.73 -5.52 10.20
CA LEU A 95 1.59 -4.15 10.68
C LEU A 95 2.91 -3.60 11.26
N ARG A 96 3.73 -4.46 11.89
CA ARG A 96 5.06 -4.08 12.40
C ARG A 96 6.08 -3.78 11.31
N THR A 97 5.89 -4.29 10.10
CA THR A 97 6.79 -4.00 8.97
C THR A 97 6.58 -2.62 8.35
N TRP A 98 5.51 -1.93 8.69
CA TRP A 98 5.22 -0.62 8.11
C TRP A 98 6.23 0.44 8.56
N SER A 99 6.72 1.24 7.62
CA SER A 99 7.62 2.35 7.93
C SER A 99 6.98 3.38 8.87
N ALA A 100 5.67 3.61 8.75
CA ALA A 100 4.93 4.48 9.65
C ALA A 100 4.89 3.93 11.08
N THR A 101 4.72 2.62 11.26
CA THR A 101 4.77 1.96 12.57
C THR A 101 6.15 2.15 13.22
N THR A 102 7.22 1.93 12.46
CA THR A 102 8.59 2.13 12.94
C THR A 102 8.84 3.57 13.36
N ARG A 103 8.47 4.54 12.52
CA ARG A 103 8.62 5.97 12.82
C ARG A 103 7.76 6.43 14.00
N CYS A 104 6.53 5.91 14.12
CA CYS A 104 5.66 6.19 15.26
C CYS A 104 6.33 5.72 16.56
N ARG A 105 6.86 4.51 16.58
CA ARG A 105 7.57 3.95 17.74
C ARG A 105 8.81 4.78 18.09
N GLU A 106 9.61 5.18 17.11
CA GLU A 106 10.79 6.01 17.31
C GLU A 106 10.43 7.40 17.87
N ALA A 107 9.38 8.01 17.37
CA ALA A 107 8.93 9.34 17.79
C ALA A 107 8.28 9.35 19.18
N THR A 108 7.54 8.29 19.54
CA THR A 108 6.74 8.25 20.77
C THR A 108 7.34 7.40 21.88
N GLY A 109 8.30 6.53 21.56
CA GLY A 109 8.84 5.53 22.48
C GLY A 109 7.88 4.39 22.81
N ARG A 110 6.72 4.28 22.12
CA ARG A 110 5.66 3.27 22.36
C ARG A 110 5.48 2.39 21.14
N ASP A 111 5.21 1.10 21.35
CA ASP A 111 4.85 0.17 20.28
C ASP A 111 3.35 0.36 19.92
N PRO A 112 3.02 0.99 18.77
CA PRO A 112 1.64 1.22 18.41
C PRO A 112 0.89 -0.08 18.06
N VAL A 113 1.59 -1.11 17.55
CA VAL A 113 0.99 -2.41 17.26
C VAL A 113 0.74 -3.19 18.55
N GLY A 114 1.65 -3.11 19.52
CA GLY A 114 1.44 -3.67 20.84
C GLY A 114 0.24 -3.06 21.57
N ALA A 115 0.02 -1.76 21.40
CA ALA A 115 -1.16 -1.08 21.97
C ALA A 115 -2.46 -1.48 21.26
N LEU A 116 -2.43 -1.73 19.95
CA LEU A 116 -3.58 -2.16 19.15
C LEU A 116 -3.95 -3.63 19.38
N ALA A 117 -2.97 -4.49 19.64
CA ALA A 117 -3.13 -5.95 19.65
C ALA A 117 -4.30 -6.45 20.49
N PRO A 118 -4.56 -5.97 21.73
CA PRO A 118 -5.67 -6.48 22.53
C PRO A 118 -7.04 -6.26 21.89
N GLU A 119 -7.26 -5.15 21.20
CA GLU A 119 -8.51 -4.86 20.51
C GLU A 119 -8.68 -5.74 19.27
N VAL A 120 -7.60 -5.95 18.51
CA VAL A 120 -7.63 -6.87 17.37
C VAL A 120 -7.87 -8.29 17.82
N GLU A 121 -7.23 -8.75 18.92
CA GLU A 121 -7.42 -10.08 19.51
C GLU A 121 -8.87 -10.31 19.90
N ALA A 122 -9.50 -9.34 20.55
CA ALA A 122 -10.89 -9.42 20.98
C ALA A 122 -11.86 -9.62 19.80
N LEU A 123 -11.60 -8.97 18.66
CA LEU A 123 -12.41 -9.07 17.43
C LEU A 123 -12.02 -10.28 16.58
N TRP A 124 -10.75 -10.70 16.63
CA TRP A 124 -10.26 -11.82 15.82
C TRP A 124 -10.87 -13.15 16.22
N GLY A 125 -11.05 -13.36 17.50
CA GLY A 125 -11.42 -14.66 18.06
C GLY A 125 -10.21 -15.59 18.20
N PRO A 126 -10.35 -16.90 17.96
CA PRO A 126 -9.22 -17.83 18.10
C PRO A 126 -8.01 -17.41 17.26
N MET A 127 -6.82 -17.39 17.87
CA MET A 127 -5.60 -16.88 17.23
C MET A 127 -5.17 -17.68 16.00
N ASP A 128 -5.51 -18.94 15.94
CA ASP A 128 -5.24 -19.87 14.85
C ASP A 128 -6.27 -19.80 13.72
N ARG A 129 -7.37 -19.08 13.93
CA ARG A 129 -8.37 -18.85 12.90
C ARG A 129 -7.76 -18.04 11.77
N ALA A 130 -7.80 -18.57 10.55
CA ALA A 130 -7.42 -17.82 9.36
C ALA A 130 -8.54 -16.86 8.95
N ARG A 131 -8.16 -15.64 8.57
CA ARG A 131 -9.05 -14.63 7.98
C ARG A 131 -8.48 -14.11 6.68
N ARG A 132 -9.35 -13.85 5.73
CA ARG A 132 -8.96 -13.32 4.43
C ARG A 132 -8.59 -11.86 4.54
N VAL A 133 -7.40 -11.56 4.01
CA VAL A 133 -6.89 -10.21 3.84
C VAL A 133 -6.76 -9.93 2.34
N THR A 134 -7.26 -8.78 1.91
CA THR A 134 -7.31 -8.39 0.50
C THR A 134 -6.65 -7.04 0.29
N TRP A 135 -5.79 -6.91 -0.71
CA TRP A 135 -5.21 -5.64 -1.17
C TRP A 135 -5.72 -5.35 -2.58
N PRO A 136 -6.41 -4.22 -2.80
CA PRO A 136 -6.70 -3.79 -4.16
C PRO A 136 -5.42 -3.43 -4.89
N LEU A 137 -5.29 -3.86 -6.14
CA LEU A 137 -4.18 -3.49 -7.01
C LEU A 137 -4.60 -2.35 -7.94
N ALA A 138 -3.83 -1.27 -7.93
CA ALA A 138 -3.92 -0.25 -8.94
C ALA A 138 -2.90 -0.57 -10.04
N LEU A 139 -3.35 -0.57 -11.30
CA LEU A 139 -2.53 -0.83 -12.47
C LEU A 139 -2.79 0.26 -13.51
N ARG A 140 -1.73 0.87 -14.01
CA ARG A 140 -1.72 1.79 -15.14
C ARG A 140 -0.84 1.22 -16.22
N VAL A 141 -1.38 1.04 -17.41
CA VAL A 141 -0.67 0.46 -18.55
C VAL A 141 -0.84 1.39 -19.73
N GLY A 142 0.23 1.66 -20.44
CA GLY A 142 0.18 2.38 -21.68
C GLY A 142 1.15 1.82 -22.71
N ARG A 143 0.83 2.03 -23.96
CA ARG A 143 1.67 1.61 -25.10
C ARG A 143 2.16 2.85 -25.83
N ARG A 144 3.44 2.85 -26.15
CA ARG A 144 4.00 3.84 -27.04
C ARG A 144 3.47 3.61 -28.46
N PRO A 145 2.94 4.66 -29.14
CA PRO A 145 2.58 4.60 -30.54
C PRO A 145 3.73 4.14 -31.44
#